data_07a09e7829c23b7d99521ef88e3e3a73
#
_entry.id   07a09e7829c23b7d99521ef88e3e3a73
#
_cell.length_a   1.000
_cell.length_b   1.000
_cell.length_c   1.000
_cell.angle_alpha   90.00
_cell.angle_beta   90.00
_cell.angle_gamma   90.00
#
_symmetry.space_group_name_H-M   'P 1'
#
loop_
_entity.id
_entity.type
_entity.pdbx_description
1 polymer ?
#
loop_
_entity_poly.entity_id
_entity_poly.type
_entity_poly.pdbx_seq_one_letter_code
_entity_poly.pdbx_strand_id
1 'polypeptide(L)'
;MHNKLNEIKKNESPPKVIKNLFSKDEINKFLSLYEQLPTTIHNKKQNVIKKRWLKEYGKELEELFYNRLKNEIGEFKYDNLKTESGDIIFGLFQESYNPIGLHIDGGFNFEDLIYKQSLIPLTPVGSTVIFKNRFYGKSTNFTIDKNELEKTKLNYGQNIRSNKHIGMFGNKPFNKEDHQKFLMHEKINDLLGLEIELVYEWELG
;
A
#
# COMPACT_ATOMS: atom_id res chain seq x y z
N MET A 1 -14.07 -20.69 -5.24
CA MET A 1 -13.85 -19.24 -5.36
C MET A 1 -14.56 -18.42 -4.26
N HIS A 2 -15.85 -18.62 -4.00
CA HIS A 2 -16.59 -17.91 -2.95
C HIS A 2 -16.10 -18.12 -1.52
N ASN A 3 -15.54 -19.27 -1.18
CA ASN A 3 -15.12 -19.57 0.21
C ASN A 3 -13.93 -18.73 0.65
N LYS A 4 -12.91 -18.53 -0.19
CA LYS A 4 -11.75 -17.69 0.16
C LYS A 4 -12.12 -16.22 0.35
N LEU A 5 -12.99 -15.68 -0.50
CA LEU A 5 -13.47 -14.30 -0.34
C LEU A 5 -14.24 -14.11 0.98
N ASN A 6 -15.02 -15.11 1.38
CA ASN A 6 -15.72 -15.09 2.66
C ASN A 6 -14.76 -15.19 3.85
N GLU A 7 -13.71 -15.98 3.76
CA GLU A 7 -12.64 -16.04 4.77
C GLU A 7 -11.91 -14.70 4.91
N ILE A 8 -11.59 -14.04 3.79
CA ILE A 8 -10.99 -12.72 3.80
C ILE A 8 -11.87 -11.72 4.52
N LYS A 9 -13.15 -11.66 4.13
CA LYS A 9 -14.12 -10.77 4.76
C LYS A 9 -14.28 -11.03 6.26
N LYS A 10 -14.22 -12.28 6.70
CA LYS A 10 -14.24 -12.63 8.13
C LYS A 10 -13.00 -12.18 8.88
N ASN A 11 -11.88 -12.10 8.22
CA ASN A 11 -10.58 -11.72 8.80
C ASN A 11 -10.24 -10.24 8.56
N GLU A 12 -11.16 -9.47 7.98
CA GLU A 12 -10.99 -8.03 7.88
C GLU A 12 -10.89 -7.41 9.28
N SER A 13 -9.94 -6.53 9.41
CA SER A 13 -9.80 -5.70 10.60
C SER A 13 -9.58 -4.24 10.15
N PRO A 14 -10.04 -3.27 10.94
CA PRO A 14 -9.74 -1.88 10.65
C PRO A 14 -8.23 -1.64 10.66
N PRO A 15 -7.74 -0.62 9.94
CA PRO A 15 -6.34 -0.23 10.01
C PRO A 15 -5.98 0.18 11.44
N LYS A 16 -4.77 -0.22 11.87
CA LYS A 16 -4.22 0.10 13.20
C LYS A 16 -2.94 0.91 13.03
N VAL A 17 -2.81 1.99 13.77
CA VAL A 17 -1.54 2.72 13.91
C VAL A 17 -0.83 2.17 15.14
N ILE A 18 0.42 1.76 14.96
CA ILE A 18 1.31 1.33 16.03
C ILE A 18 2.43 2.38 16.11
N LYS A 19 2.47 3.13 17.19
CA LYS A 19 3.48 4.18 17.36
C LYS A 19 4.73 3.64 18.06
N ASN A 20 5.88 4.16 17.67
CA ASN A 20 7.17 3.81 18.26
C ASN A 20 7.49 2.30 18.18
N LEU A 21 7.06 1.64 17.09
CA LEU A 21 7.36 0.23 16.86
C LEU A 21 8.87 0.02 16.73
N PHE A 22 9.57 0.96 16.08
CA PHE A 22 11.01 0.98 15.92
C PHE A 22 11.61 2.23 16.55
N SER A 23 12.71 2.06 17.25
CA SER A 23 13.51 3.17 17.77
C SER A 23 14.19 3.94 16.62
N LYS A 24 14.64 5.16 16.91
CA LYS A 24 15.39 5.95 15.94
C LYS A 24 16.64 5.23 15.40
N ASP A 25 17.34 4.50 16.25
CA ASP A 25 18.54 3.75 15.86
C ASP A 25 18.18 2.57 14.95
N GLU A 26 17.05 1.91 15.21
CA GLU A 26 16.53 0.84 14.35
C GLU A 26 16.10 1.41 12.99
N ILE A 27 15.45 2.56 12.95
CA ILE A 27 15.11 3.26 11.69
C ILE A 27 16.39 3.62 10.91
N ASN A 28 17.43 4.10 11.57
CA ASN A 28 18.72 4.39 10.92
C ASN A 28 19.35 3.12 10.29
N LYS A 29 19.18 1.96 10.92
CA LYS A 29 19.62 0.68 10.32
C LYS A 29 18.83 0.33 9.05
N PHE A 30 17.51 0.56 9.03
CA PHE A 30 16.71 0.40 7.80
C PHE A 30 17.13 1.36 6.70
N LEU A 31 17.42 2.61 7.03
CA LEU A 31 17.95 3.57 6.06
C LEU A 31 19.33 3.16 5.52
N SER A 32 20.20 2.66 6.37
CA SER A 32 21.50 2.13 5.97
C SER A 32 21.37 0.89 5.06
N LEU A 33 20.41 0.02 5.34
CA LEU A 33 20.07 -1.08 4.44
C LEU A 33 19.56 -0.58 3.10
N TYR A 34 18.65 0.40 3.11
CA TYR A 34 18.12 1.00 1.90
C TYR A 34 19.23 1.51 0.96
N GLU A 35 20.24 2.17 1.50
CA GLU A 35 21.37 2.68 0.71
C GLU A 35 22.16 1.56 0.00
N GLN A 36 22.25 0.39 0.62
CA GLN A 36 22.99 -0.76 0.08
C GLN A 36 22.21 -1.53 -1.00
N LEU A 37 20.88 -1.43 -0.99
CA LEU A 37 20.04 -2.17 -1.93
C LEU A 37 20.09 -1.56 -3.33
N PRO A 38 20.12 -2.39 -4.37
CA PRO A 38 20.02 -1.90 -5.75
C PRO A 38 18.64 -1.32 -6.03
N THR A 39 18.58 -0.29 -6.85
CA THR A 39 17.31 0.24 -7.35
C THR A 39 16.68 -0.77 -8.30
N THR A 40 15.50 -1.26 -7.95
CA THR A 40 14.77 -2.22 -8.79
C THR A 40 13.78 -1.57 -9.74
N ILE A 41 13.21 -0.43 -9.33
CA ILE A 41 12.27 0.34 -10.14
C ILE A 41 12.57 1.83 -9.95
N HIS A 42 12.71 2.53 -11.04
CA HIS A 42 12.71 3.99 -11.05
C HIS A 42 11.64 4.48 -12.02
N ASN A 43 10.47 4.82 -11.51
CA ASN A 43 9.42 5.41 -12.31
C ASN A 43 9.60 6.92 -12.39
N LYS A 44 10.30 7.38 -13.43
CA LYS A 44 10.58 8.81 -13.65
C LYS A 44 9.32 9.66 -13.77
N LYS A 45 8.24 9.12 -14.34
CA LYS A 45 6.99 9.85 -14.54
C LYS A 45 6.27 10.13 -13.23
N GLN A 46 6.26 9.17 -12.31
CA GLN A 46 5.66 9.30 -11.00
C GLN A 46 6.65 9.78 -9.94
N ASN A 47 7.93 9.87 -10.30
CA ASN A 47 9.01 10.20 -9.39
C ASN A 47 9.05 9.28 -8.17
N VAL A 48 9.06 7.98 -8.44
CA VAL A 48 9.08 6.91 -7.44
C VAL A 48 10.30 6.02 -7.65
N ILE A 49 11.04 5.78 -6.58
CA ILE A 49 12.13 4.81 -6.53
C ILE A 49 11.70 3.67 -5.61
N LYS A 50 11.91 2.43 -6.07
CA LYS A 50 11.63 1.23 -5.26
C LYS A 50 12.85 0.34 -5.21
N LYS A 51 13.15 -0.19 -4.03
CA LYS A 51 14.20 -1.18 -3.80
C LYS A 51 13.61 -2.38 -3.09
N ARG A 52 13.93 -3.58 -3.56
CA ARG A 52 13.47 -4.84 -2.96
C ARG A 52 14.42 -5.25 -1.84
N TRP A 53 13.86 -5.54 -0.68
CA TRP A 53 14.62 -6.14 0.42
C TRP A 53 14.58 -7.65 0.28
N LEU A 54 15.71 -8.22 -0.15
CA LEU A 54 15.89 -9.63 -0.40
C LEU A 54 16.52 -10.31 0.81
N LYS A 55 16.32 -11.62 0.90
CA LYS A 55 16.80 -12.46 2.00
C LYS A 55 18.32 -12.38 2.25
N GLU A 56 19.11 -12.13 1.21
CA GLU A 56 20.56 -12.02 1.30
C GLU A 56 21.06 -10.75 1.98
N TYR A 57 20.17 -9.75 2.16
CA TYR A 57 20.53 -8.48 2.76
C TYR A 57 19.92 -8.33 4.15
N GLY A 58 20.75 -7.95 5.10
CA GLY A 58 20.29 -7.49 6.41
C GLY A 58 19.49 -8.53 7.21
N LYS A 59 19.97 -9.76 7.33
CA LYS A 59 19.31 -10.84 8.08
C LYS A 59 18.95 -10.45 9.52
N GLU A 60 19.83 -9.76 10.22
CA GLU A 60 19.58 -9.29 11.59
C GLU A 60 18.44 -8.27 11.65
N LEU A 61 18.30 -7.44 10.61
CA LEU A 61 17.20 -6.50 10.52
C LEU A 61 15.87 -7.20 10.21
N GLU A 62 15.90 -8.26 9.44
CA GLU A 62 14.71 -9.07 9.18
C GLU A 62 14.20 -9.73 10.47
N GLU A 63 15.09 -10.31 11.28
CA GLU A 63 14.74 -10.88 12.57
C GLU A 63 14.18 -9.83 13.54
N LEU A 64 14.80 -8.64 13.58
CA LEU A 64 14.29 -7.51 14.35
C LEU A 64 12.89 -7.09 13.88
N PHE A 65 12.72 -6.91 12.59
CA PHE A 65 11.45 -6.54 11.95
C PHE A 65 10.36 -7.55 12.27
N TYR A 66 10.64 -8.84 12.06
CA TYR A 66 9.72 -9.92 12.36
C TYR A 66 9.29 -9.92 13.82
N ASN A 67 10.25 -9.85 14.75
CA ASN A 67 9.96 -9.91 16.17
C ASN A 67 9.16 -8.69 16.65
N ARG A 68 9.44 -7.49 16.15
CA ARG A 68 8.67 -6.29 16.47
C ARG A 68 7.22 -6.42 16.00
N LEU A 69 7.01 -6.77 14.75
CA LEU A 69 5.67 -6.95 14.21
C LEU A 69 4.91 -8.11 14.87
N LYS A 70 5.58 -9.26 15.09
CA LYS A 70 4.98 -10.41 15.76
C LYS A 70 4.39 -10.06 17.13
N ASN A 71 5.07 -9.22 17.89
CA ASN A 71 4.60 -8.78 19.22
C ASN A 71 3.29 -7.96 19.12
N GLU A 72 3.06 -7.30 18.01
CA GLU A 72 1.90 -6.42 17.80
C GLU A 72 0.73 -7.10 17.08
N ILE A 73 1.03 -7.99 16.14
CA ILE A 73 0.01 -8.58 15.26
C ILE A 73 -0.10 -10.10 15.38
N GLY A 74 0.73 -10.74 16.22
CA GLY A 74 0.82 -12.19 16.35
C GLY A 74 1.72 -12.82 15.28
N GLU A 75 1.78 -14.16 15.28
CA GLU A 75 2.53 -14.92 14.27
C GLU A 75 2.03 -14.63 12.86
N PHE A 76 2.94 -14.41 11.94
CA PHE A 76 2.63 -14.20 10.54
C PHE A 76 3.66 -14.88 9.64
N LYS A 77 3.32 -14.98 8.36
CA LYS A 77 4.24 -15.40 7.31
C LYS A 77 4.36 -14.26 6.30
N TYR A 78 5.55 -14.06 5.79
CA TYR A 78 5.72 -13.17 4.65
C TYR A 78 4.92 -13.68 3.46
N ASP A 79 4.41 -12.75 2.67
CA ASP A 79 3.79 -13.07 1.41
C ASP A 79 4.79 -13.78 0.48
N ASN A 80 4.27 -14.61 -0.42
CA ASN A 80 5.07 -15.31 -1.41
C ASN A 80 5.59 -14.41 -2.55
N LEU A 81 5.81 -13.12 -2.27
CA LEU A 81 6.46 -12.25 -3.22
C LEU A 81 7.88 -12.75 -3.48
N LYS A 82 8.14 -13.06 -4.74
CA LYS A 82 9.43 -13.53 -5.20
C LYS A 82 9.94 -12.69 -6.36
N THR A 83 11.25 -12.65 -6.48
CA THR A 83 11.91 -12.17 -7.69
C THR A 83 11.67 -13.13 -8.84
N GLU A 84 12.04 -12.74 -10.05
CA GLU A 84 12.04 -13.64 -11.21
C GLU A 84 12.97 -14.84 -11.02
N SER A 85 14.05 -14.68 -10.23
CA SER A 85 14.96 -15.76 -9.82
C SER A 85 14.42 -16.67 -8.71
N GLY A 86 13.27 -16.30 -8.11
CA GLY A 86 12.64 -17.09 -7.06
C GLY A 86 13.01 -16.69 -5.63
N ASP A 87 13.78 -15.61 -5.44
CA ASP A 87 14.20 -15.12 -4.12
C ASP A 87 13.04 -14.46 -3.38
N ILE A 88 12.94 -14.70 -2.08
CA ILE A 88 11.91 -14.13 -1.23
C ILE A 88 12.18 -12.65 -1.01
N ILE A 89 11.13 -11.84 -1.19
CA ILE A 89 11.12 -10.40 -0.91
C ILE A 89 10.47 -10.19 0.46
N PHE A 90 11.23 -9.70 1.44
CA PHE A 90 10.73 -9.40 2.77
C PHE A 90 9.95 -8.09 2.82
N GLY A 91 10.34 -7.14 2.01
CA GLY A 91 9.71 -5.84 1.98
C GLY A 91 10.12 -5.02 0.75
N LEU A 92 9.48 -3.90 0.61
CA LEU A 92 9.73 -2.96 -0.47
C LEU A 92 9.97 -1.59 0.13
N PHE A 93 11.20 -1.09 -0.01
CA PHE A 93 11.49 0.30 0.27
C PHE A 93 11.00 1.16 -0.89
N GLN A 94 10.37 2.28 -0.57
CA GLN A 94 9.85 3.19 -1.57
C GLN A 94 10.14 4.64 -1.19
N GLU A 95 10.72 5.37 -2.11
CA GLU A 95 10.73 6.84 -2.10
C GLU A 95 9.67 7.35 -3.06
N SER A 96 8.84 8.28 -2.59
CA SER A 96 7.81 8.92 -3.40
C SER A 96 7.92 10.41 -3.22
N TYR A 97 8.23 11.11 -4.30
CA TYR A 97 8.41 12.56 -4.31
C TYR A 97 7.15 13.31 -4.70
N ASN A 98 6.17 12.58 -5.19
CA ASN A 98 4.84 13.08 -5.51
C ASN A 98 3.79 12.27 -4.78
N PRO A 99 2.61 12.84 -4.50
CA PRO A 99 1.49 12.09 -3.98
C PRO A 99 1.17 10.89 -4.87
N ILE A 100 0.90 9.76 -4.26
CA ILE A 100 0.50 8.54 -4.96
C ILE A 100 -1.01 8.55 -5.07
N GLY A 101 -1.49 8.31 -6.26
CA GLY A 101 -2.91 8.26 -6.52
C GLY A 101 -3.62 7.09 -5.83
N LEU A 102 -4.94 7.16 -5.79
CA LEU A 102 -5.80 6.14 -5.19
C LEU A 102 -5.54 4.76 -5.79
N HIS A 103 -5.25 3.79 -4.95
CA HIS A 103 -5.01 2.41 -5.34
C HIS A 103 -5.36 1.45 -4.20
N ILE A 104 -5.32 0.19 -4.49
CA ILE A 104 -5.26 -0.87 -3.49
C ILE A 104 -3.88 -1.52 -3.61
N ASP A 105 -3.28 -1.82 -2.47
CA ASP A 105 -2.03 -2.57 -2.45
C ASP A 105 -2.32 -4.06 -2.51
N GLY A 106 -1.92 -4.67 -3.59
CA GLY A 106 -2.08 -6.08 -3.84
C GLY A 106 -3.00 -6.41 -5.00
N GLY A 107 -2.60 -7.40 -5.76
CA GLY A 107 -3.44 -8.04 -6.75
C GLY A 107 -4.30 -9.10 -6.08
N PHE A 108 -5.59 -9.07 -6.30
CA PHE A 108 -6.45 -10.17 -5.91
C PHE A 108 -6.45 -11.26 -6.96
N ASN A 109 -5.37 -11.96 -7.06
CA ASN A 109 -5.43 -13.34 -7.44
C ASN A 109 -5.77 -14.10 -6.15
N PHE A 110 -6.77 -14.97 -6.17
CA PHE A 110 -7.16 -15.72 -4.96
C PHE A 110 -6.04 -16.58 -4.38
N GLU A 111 -4.94 -16.74 -5.11
CA GLU A 111 -3.74 -17.46 -4.71
C GLU A 111 -2.72 -16.55 -4.01
N ASP A 112 -2.73 -15.23 -4.31
CA ASP A 112 -1.76 -14.23 -3.85
C ASP A 112 -2.39 -13.21 -2.92
N LEU A 113 -3.19 -13.63 -1.99
CA LEU A 113 -3.95 -12.75 -1.13
C LEU A 113 -3.07 -12.15 -0.05
N ILE A 114 -2.92 -10.84 -0.09
CA ILE A 114 -2.33 -10.06 0.99
C ILE A 114 -3.43 -9.82 2.02
N TYR A 115 -3.34 -10.49 3.15
CA TYR A 115 -4.28 -10.32 4.25
C TYR A 115 -4.00 -9.05 5.05
N LYS A 116 -2.74 -8.66 5.17
CA LYS A 116 -2.31 -7.46 5.89
C LYS A 116 -1.08 -6.87 5.23
N GLN A 117 -1.03 -5.54 5.23
CA GLN A 117 0.13 -4.78 4.80
C GLN A 117 0.55 -3.85 5.94
N SER A 118 1.85 -3.80 6.19
CA SER A 118 2.45 -2.83 7.09
C SER A 118 3.13 -1.74 6.28
N LEU A 119 2.84 -0.49 6.60
CA LEU A 119 3.56 0.68 6.09
C LEU A 119 4.36 1.27 7.25
N ILE A 120 5.66 1.42 7.07
CA ILE A 120 6.56 1.96 8.08
C ILE A 120 7.22 3.20 7.53
N PRO A 121 6.87 4.40 8.03
CA PRO A 121 7.54 5.62 7.64
C PRO A 121 8.98 5.65 8.13
N LEU A 122 9.92 5.80 7.21
CA LEU A 122 11.35 5.98 7.50
C LEU A 122 11.74 7.48 7.51
N THR A 123 10.82 8.35 7.12
CA THR A 123 10.95 9.81 7.20
C THR A 123 9.66 10.40 7.74
N PRO A 124 9.70 11.50 8.52
CA PRO A 124 8.51 12.10 9.11
C PRO A 124 7.82 13.09 8.14
N VAL A 125 7.81 12.79 6.85
CA VAL A 125 7.24 13.67 5.82
C VAL A 125 6.26 12.88 4.97
N GLY A 126 4.99 13.21 5.10
CA GLY A 126 3.91 12.59 4.34
C GLY A 126 2.76 12.13 5.20
N SER A 127 1.76 11.57 4.56
CA SER A 127 0.61 10.99 5.21
C SER A 127 0.07 9.82 4.39
N THR A 128 -0.67 8.95 5.07
CA THR A 128 -1.43 7.88 4.46
C THR A 128 -2.90 8.10 4.74
N VAL A 129 -3.72 8.08 3.69
CA VAL A 129 -5.17 8.17 3.80
C VAL A 129 -5.75 6.81 3.41
N ILE A 130 -6.47 6.19 4.34
CA ILE A 130 -7.13 4.89 4.14
C ILE A 130 -8.63 5.10 4.10
N PHE A 131 -9.28 4.52 3.09
CA PHE A 131 -10.72 4.61 2.91
C PHE A 131 -11.44 3.39 3.47
N LYS A 132 -12.65 3.57 3.99
CA LYS A 132 -13.55 2.49 4.43
C LYS A 132 -13.99 1.59 3.29
N ASN A 133 -14.04 2.14 2.09
CA ASN A 133 -14.54 1.44 0.92
C ASN A 133 -13.64 0.27 0.58
N ARG A 134 -14.20 -0.93 0.55
CA ARG A 134 -13.49 -2.16 0.21
C ARG A 134 -13.67 -2.46 -1.25
N PHE A 135 -12.59 -2.87 -1.86
CA PHE A 135 -12.59 -3.29 -3.25
C PHE A 135 -11.89 -4.65 -3.38
N TYR A 136 -12.57 -5.59 -4.01
CA TYR A 136 -12.07 -6.95 -4.23
C TYR A 136 -11.97 -7.20 -5.73
N GLY A 137 -10.77 -7.13 -6.27
CA GLY A 137 -10.51 -7.32 -7.69
C GLY A 137 -9.07 -7.69 -7.98
N LYS A 138 -8.74 -7.88 -9.24
CA LYS A 138 -7.39 -8.29 -9.69
C LYS A 138 -6.46 -7.13 -9.99
N SER A 139 -6.81 -5.91 -9.66
CA SER A 139 -6.03 -4.74 -10.03
C SER A 139 -5.75 -3.86 -8.82
N THR A 140 -4.64 -3.17 -8.85
CA THR A 140 -4.24 -2.20 -7.85
C THR A 140 -4.86 -0.82 -8.07
N ASN A 141 -5.62 -0.65 -9.15
CA ASN A 141 -6.31 0.60 -9.47
C ASN A 141 -7.82 0.46 -9.30
N PHE A 142 -8.50 1.57 -9.06
CA PHE A 142 -9.95 1.61 -8.93
C PHE A 142 -10.70 1.35 -10.25
N THR A 143 -10.05 1.44 -11.38
CA THR A 143 -10.56 1.09 -12.70
C THR A 143 -10.17 -0.30 -13.08
N ILE A 144 -10.93 -1.29 -12.78
CA ILE A 144 -10.36 -2.61 -12.83
C ILE A 144 -11.06 -3.54 -13.77
N ASP A 145 -11.66 -2.97 -14.71
CA ASP A 145 -11.94 -3.71 -15.92
C ASP A 145 -10.68 -3.67 -16.80
N LYS A 146 -10.11 -4.85 -17.06
CA LYS A 146 -8.94 -5.00 -17.91
C LYS A 146 -9.18 -4.39 -19.30
N ASN A 147 -10.40 -4.48 -19.79
CA ASN A 147 -10.83 -3.90 -21.06
C ASN A 147 -10.91 -2.37 -20.99
N GLU A 148 -11.30 -1.80 -19.85
CA GLU A 148 -11.29 -0.35 -19.65
C GLU A 148 -9.86 0.17 -19.51
N LEU A 149 -8.99 -0.55 -18.83
CA LEU A 149 -7.57 -0.21 -18.71
C LEU A 149 -6.87 -0.19 -20.08
N GLU A 150 -7.15 -1.20 -20.91
CA GLU A 150 -6.62 -1.28 -22.28
C GLU A 150 -7.13 -0.15 -23.16
N LYS A 151 -8.42 0.20 -23.07
CA LYS A 151 -9.04 1.29 -23.84
C LYS A 151 -8.51 2.66 -23.44
N THR A 152 -8.25 2.88 -22.18
CA THR A 152 -7.81 4.18 -21.67
C THR A 152 -6.31 4.40 -21.77
N LYS A 153 -5.53 3.38 -22.16
CA LYS A 153 -4.06 3.41 -22.21
C LYS A 153 -3.41 3.90 -20.92
N LEU A 154 -4.07 3.69 -19.80
CA LEU A 154 -3.56 4.10 -18.51
C LEU A 154 -2.52 3.13 -18.00
N ASN A 155 -1.47 3.68 -17.46
CA ASN A 155 -0.42 2.90 -16.82
C ASN A 155 -0.81 2.61 -15.36
N TYR A 156 -0.21 1.55 -14.82
CA TYR A 156 -0.20 1.26 -13.39
C TYR A 156 0.01 2.54 -12.55
N GLY A 157 -0.81 2.76 -11.55
CA GLY A 157 -0.74 3.93 -10.67
C GLY A 157 -1.47 5.19 -11.17
N GLN A 158 -2.18 5.13 -12.29
CA GLN A 158 -3.04 6.23 -12.70
C GLN A 158 -4.47 6.01 -12.19
N ASN A 159 -4.99 7.02 -11.50
CA ASN A 159 -6.34 6.99 -10.99
C ASN A 159 -7.34 7.32 -12.07
N ILE A 160 -8.17 6.35 -12.37
CA ILE A 160 -9.47 6.63 -12.96
C ILE A 160 -10.51 5.87 -12.15
N ARG A 161 -11.45 6.60 -11.68
CA ARG A 161 -12.66 6.05 -11.12
C ARG A 161 -13.65 5.81 -12.24
N SER A 162 -13.92 4.55 -12.54
CA SER A 162 -14.94 4.22 -13.52
C SER A 162 -16.35 4.49 -12.97
N ASN A 163 -17.32 4.71 -13.86
CA ASN A 163 -18.74 4.79 -13.49
C ASN A 163 -19.22 3.57 -12.70
N LYS A 164 -18.58 2.41 -12.90
CA LYS A 164 -18.84 1.19 -12.17
C LYS A 164 -18.51 1.31 -10.67
N HIS A 165 -17.42 1.97 -10.32
CA HIS A 165 -17.07 2.24 -8.93
C HIS A 165 -18.01 3.27 -8.28
N ILE A 166 -18.40 4.31 -9.02
CA ILE A 166 -19.41 5.25 -8.56
C ILE A 166 -20.73 4.53 -8.32
N GLY A 167 -21.14 3.64 -9.20
CA GLY A 167 -22.31 2.76 -9.01
C GLY A 167 -22.19 1.86 -7.78
N MET A 168 -20.98 1.40 -7.46
CA MET A 168 -20.71 0.52 -6.31
C MET A 168 -20.72 1.25 -4.97
N PHE A 169 -20.13 2.44 -4.91
CA PHE A 169 -19.97 3.22 -3.66
C PHE A 169 -20.93 4.41 -3.55
N GLY A 170 -21.77 4.63 -4.56
CA GLY A 170 -22.65 5.78 -4.63
C GLY A 170 -21.93 7.06 -5.08
N ASN A 171 -22.68 8.14 -5.09
CA ASN A 171 -22.24 9.46 -5.55
C ASN A 171 -22.29 10.53 -4.46
N LYS A 172 -22.32 10.14 -3.19
CA LYS A 172 -22.26 11.08 -2.08
C LYS A 172 -21.04 12.00 -2.25
N PRO A 173 -21.20 13.31 -2.18
CA PRO A 173 -20.08 14.25 -2.27
C PRO A 173 -19.03 13.96 -1.20
N PHE A 174 -17.76 14.04 -1.59
CA PHE A 174 -16.65 13.90 -0.65
C PHE A 174 -16.53 15.16 0.22
N ASN A 175 -15.99 15.01 1.43
CA ASN A 175 -15.75 16.12 2.34
C ASN A 175 -14.71 17.08 1.75
N LYS A 176 -15.06 18.37 1.66
CA LYS A 176 -14.18 19.39 1.05
C LYS A 176 -12.95 19.72 1.91
N GLU A 177 -13.10 19.69 3.24
CA GLU A 177 -12.00 19.99 4.17
C GLU A 177 -10.95 18.88 4.09
N ASP A 178 -11.38 17.62 4.13
CA ASP A 178 -10.49 16.46 3.97
C ASP A 178 -9.81 16.46 2.60
N HIS A 179 -10.54 16.82 1.55
CA HIS A 179 -9.98 16.98 0.22
C HIS A 179 -8.88 18.04 0.20
N GLN A 180 -9.15 19.23 0.75
CA GLN A 180 -8.20 20.33 0.78
C GLN A 180 -6.96 20.00 1.62
N LYS A 181 -7.14 19.28 2.72
CA LYS A 181 -6.04 18.97 3.63
C LYS A 181 -5.15 17.83 3.13
N PHE A 182 -5.72 16.79 2.55
CA PHE A 182 -4.99 15.54 2.30
C PHE A 182 -4.96 15.09 0.84
N LEU A 183 -5.90 15.53 0.02
CA LEU A 183 -6.17 14.93 -1.28
C LEU A 183 -6.28 15.96 -2.43
N MET A 184 -5.65 17.12 -2.29
CA MET A 184 -5.69 18.15 -3.34
C MET A 184 -5.12 17.71 -4.69
N HIS A 185 -4.32 16.68 -4.70
CA HIS A 185 -3.76 16.07 -5.92
C HIS A 185 -4.78 15.23 -6.69
N GLU A 186 -5.90 14.89 -6.06
CA GLU A 186 -7.00 14.15 -6.68
C GLU A 186 -8.15 15.10 -7.06
N LYS A 187 -8.87 14.77 -8.11
CA LYS A 187 -10.09 15.50 -8.43
C LYS A 187 -11.19 15.13 -7.45
N ILE A 188 -11.81 16.10 -6.81
CA ILE A 188 -12.85 15.85 -5.82
C ILE A 188 -14.01 14.99 -6.35
N ASN A 189 -14.32 15.11 -7.64
CA ASN A 189 -15.35 14.31 -8.28
C ASN A 189 -14.94 12.81 -8.42
N ASP A 190 -13.66 12.51 -8.39
CA ASP A 190 -13.16 11.15 -8.42
C ASP A 190 -13.25 10.47 -7.04
N LEU A 191 -13.57 11.24 -6.00
CA LEU A 191 -13.71 10.78 -4.61
C LEU A 191 -15.18 10.54 -4.20
N LEU A 192 -16.14 10.68 -5.12
CA LEU A 192 -17.55 10.48 -4.82
C LEU A 192 -17.82 9.10 -4.19
N GLY A 193 -18.58 9.07 -3.10
CA GLY A 193 -18.94 7.87 -2.35
C GLY A 193 -17.81 7.25 -1.55
N LEU A 194 -16.60 7.83 -1.55
CA LEU A 194 -15.52 7.39 -0.67
C LEU A 194 -15.65 8.04 0.71
N GLU A 195 -15.28 7.27 1.74
CA GLU A 195 -15.24 7.72 3.12
C GLU A 195 -13.88 7.38 3.72
N ILE A 196 -13.27 8.36 4.39
CA ILE A 196 -12.00 8.15 5.09
C ILE A 196 -12.26 7.30 6.34
N GLU A 197 -11.43 6.29 6.54
CA GLU A 197 -11.38 5.48 7.76
C GLU A 197 -10.27 5.95 8.68
N LEU A 198 -9.10 6.26 8.11
CA LEU A 198 -7.93 6.68 8.86
C LEU A 198 -7.10 7.65 8.04
N VAL A 199 -6.60 8.70 8.70
CA VAL A 199 -5.48 9.49 8.23
C VAL A 199 -4.34 9.33 9.23
N TYR A 200 -3.17 8.99 8.73
CA TYR A 200 -1.96 8.93 9.52
C TYR A 200 -0.92 9.89 8.96
N GLU A 201 -0.64 10.96 9.68
CA GLU A 201 0.49 11.84 9.41
C GLU A 201 1.76 11.13 9.94
N TRP A 202 2.75 10.95 9.09
CA TRP A 202 3.88 10.07 9.37
C TRP A 202 4.74 10.55 10.51
N GLU A 203 4.98 9.66 11.45
CA GLU A 203 5.98 9.78 12.51
C GLU A 203 7.03 8.68 12.26
N LEU A 204 8.26 8.88 12.76
CA LEU A 204 9.31 7.86 12.65
C LEU A 204 9.01 6.65 13.54
N GLY A 205 9.15 5.43 12.98
CA GLY A 205 9.04 4.19 13.75
C GLY A 205 7.65 3.81 14.15
#